data_dd3d9b752fba550ca7bdc00e2e0629f6
#
_entry.id   dd3d9b752fba550ca7bdc00e2e0629f6
#
_cell.length_a   1.000
_cell.length_b   1.000
_cell.length_c   1.000
_cell.angle_alpha   90.00
_cell.angle_beta   90.00
_cell.angle_gamma   90.00
#
_symmetry.space_group_name_H-M   'P 1'
#
loop_
_entity.id
_entity.type
_entity.pdbx_description
1 polymer ?
#
loop_
_entity_poly.entity_id
_entity_poly.type
_entity_poly.pdbx_seq_one_letter_code
_entity_poly.pdbx_strand_id
1 'polypeptide(L)'
;MIKNIARGLAALSLTLPPLLAAPPAPAAPGAPTETTTLADAVHRIPAADENRDGYARARFRHWNAGAKADGCDTGAEVLIAEASEAPTVRGRCRITGGEWLSYFDAQEVEGTRKLDVAHLVPLAEAWDSGASEWSAARREAYANDLGAPASLVAVTSRTHRARGAKDPSHWLPPQPSAHCRYVSEWVATKLRWDLAADPAELDALAVFGSGQCKRTVVRYQAVR
;
A
#
# COMPACT_ATOMS: atom_id res chain seq x y z
N MET A 1 10.02 20.54 -86.92
CA MET A 1 9.04 21.28 -86.13
C MET A 1 8.62 20.38 -84.93
N ILE A 2 9.19 20.58 -83.78
CA ILE A 2 8.89 19.80 -82.56
C ILE A 2 8.56 20.84 -81.47
N LYS A 3 7.27 20.82 -81.06
CA LYS A 3 6.73 21.69 -79.98
C LYS A 3 7.04 21.09 -78.62
N ASN A 4 7.80 21.79 -77.82
CA ASN A 4 8.01 21.45 -76.40
C ASN A 4 6.82 21.91 -75.58
N ILE A 5 6.18 20.95 -74.88
CA ILE A 5 5.13 21.21 -73.88
C ILE A 5 5.80 21.14 -72.50
N ALA A 6 5.99 22.27 -71.85
CA ALA A 6 6.43 22.35 -70.44
C ALA A 6 5.25 22.00 -69.52
N ARG A 7 5.39 20.96 -68.69
CA ARG A 7 4.44 20.63 -67.61
C ARG A 7 4.92 21.28 -66.34
N GLY A 8 4.19 22.30 -65.86
CA GLY A 8 4.38 22.87 -64.56
C GLY A 8 3.86 21.99 -63.44
N LEU A 9 4.70 21.58 -62.53
CA LEU A 9 4.36 20.91 -61.27
C LEU A 9 4.00 21.97 -60.23
N ALA A 10 2.72 22.06 -59.87
CA ALA A 10 2.29 22.88 -58.70
C ALA A 10 2.51 22.05 -57.44
N ALA A 11 3.43 22.52 -56.60
CA ALA A 11 3.65 21.92 -55.27
C ALA A 11 2.62 22.48 -54.28
N LEU A 12 1.74 21.60 -53.80
CA LEU A 12 0.76 21.92 -52.75
C LEU A 12 1.46 21.77 -51.41
N SER A 13 1.79 22.91 -50.76
CA SER A 13 2.33 22.92 -49.39
C SER A 13 1.18 22.75 -48.38
N LEU A 14 1.06 21.57 -47.77
CA LEU A 14 0.17 21.36 -46.63
C LEU A 14 0.86 21.95 -45.38
N THR A 15 0.40 23.07 -44.90
CA THR A 15 0.77 23.58 -43.55
C THR A 15 -0.14 22.89 -42.51
N LEU A 16 0.43 21.98 -41.71
CA LEU A 16 -0.24 21.47 -40.51
C LEU A 16 -0.28 22.59 -39.45
N PRO A 17 -1.46 22.80 -38.80
CA PRO A 17 -1.53 23.72 -37.67
C PRO A 17 -0.78 23.11 -36.47
N PRO A 18 -0.13 23.94 -35.61
CA PRO A 18 0.51 23.44 -34.39
C PRO A 18 -0.53 22.84 -33.44
N LEU A 19 -0.33 21.61 -33.02
CA LEU A 19 -1.08 21.01 -31.91
C LEU A 19 -0.73 21.78 -30.64
N LEU A 20 -1.63 22.65 -30.21
CA LEU A 20 -1.58 23.26 -28.87
C LEU A 20 -1.83 22.12 -27.85
N ALA A 21 -0.78 21.73 -27.13
CA ALA A 21 -0.92 20.80 -26.00
C ALA A 21 -1.83 21.46 -24.94
N ALA A 22 -2.94 20.80 -24.63
CA ALA A 22 -3.81 21.25 -23.55
C ALA A 22 -3.02 21.23 -22.21
N PRO A 23 -3.21 22.23 -21.33
CA PRO A 23 -2.57 22.21 -20.02
C PRO A 23 -3.01 20.95 -19.26
N PRO A 24 -2.12 20.35 -18.43
CA PRO A 24 -2.49 19.20 -17.62
C PRO A 24 -3.69 19.57 -16.74
N ALA A 25 -4.70 18.72 -16.73
CA ALA A 25 -5.85 18.90 -15.85
C ALA A 25 -5.38 18.92 -14.39
N PRO A 26 -5.94 19.79 -13.52
CA PRO A 26 -5.62 19.78 -12.10
C PRO A 26 -5.91 18.39 -11.53
N ALA A 27 -4.98 17.88 -10.70
CA ALA A 27 -5.18 16.61 -10.00
C ALA A 27 -6.52 16.68 -9.23
N ALA A 28 -7.36 15.66 -9.41
CA ALA A 28 -8.62 15.59 -8.67
C ALA A 28 -8.30 15.63 -7.16
N PRO A 29 -9.06 16.39 -6.36
CA PRO A 29 -8.87 16.39 -4.91
C PRO A 29 -8.98 14.95 -4.41
N GLY A 30 -8.02 14.50 -3.60
CA GLY A 30 -8.02 13.16 -3.00
C GLY A 30 -9.33 12.93 -2.23
N ALA A 31 -9.76 11.68 -2.12
CA ALA A 31 -10.93 11.34 -1.32
C ALA A 31 -10.80 11.93 0.11
N PRO A 32 -11.89 12.33 0.76
CA PRO A 32 -11.82 12.84 2.14
C PRO A 32 -11.31 11.75 3.09
N THR A 33 -10.63 12.17 4.16
CA THR A 33 -10.27 11.26 5.25
C THR A 33 -11.52 10.91 6.04
N GLU A 34 -11.84 9.64 6.12
CA GLU A 34 -12.91 9.10 6.96
C GLU A 34 -12.36 8.75 8.34
N THR A 35 -13.17 9.01 9.36
CA THR A 35 -12.87 8.67 10.75
C THR A 35 -14.11 8.07 11.38
N THR A 36 -13.98 6.87 11.96
CA THR A 36 -15.09 6.13 12.56
C THR A 36 -14.60 5.25 13.72
N THR A 37 -15.48 4.52 14.38
CA THR A 37 -15.10 3.53 15.40
C THR A 37 -14.79 2.18 14.74
N LEU A 38 -14.01 1.32 15.41
CA LEU A 38 -13.80 -0.05 14.93
C LEU A 38 -15.13 -0.82 14.82
N ALA A 39 -16.04 -0.61 15.77
CA ALA A 39 -17.36 -1.22 15.72
C ALA A 39 -18.09 -0.92 14.39
N ASP A 40 -18.10 0.34 13.97
CA ASP A 40 -18.79 0.74 12.75
C ASP A 40 -17.98 0.40 11.49
N ALA A 41 -16.67 0.45 11.59
CA ALA A 41 -15.77 0.21 10.45
C ALA A 41 -15.82 -1.25 9.96
N VAL A 42 -15.85 -2.22 10.88
CA VAL A 42 -15.93 -3.66 10.53
C VAL A 42 -17.15 -3.94 9.64
N HIS A 43 -18.29 -3.34 9.93
CA HIS A 43 -19.52 -3.52 9.14
C HIS A 43 -19.46 -2.90 7.73
N ARG A 44 -18.45 -2.13 7.41
CA ARG A 44 -18.27 -1.51 6.09
C ARG A 44 -17.40 -2.35 5.15
N ILE A 45 -16.70 -3.38 5.67
CA ILE A 45 -15.89 -4.26 4.85
C ILE A 45 -16.81 -5.15 4.02
N PRO A 46 -16.67 -5.21 2.68
CA PRO A 46 -17.42 -6.14 1.85
C PRO A 46 -17.12 -7.59 2.23
N ALA A 47 -18.14 -8.45 2.25
CA ALA A 47 -17.96 -9.89 2.44
C ALA A 47 -17.74 -10.57 1.09
N ALA A 48 -16.69 -11.38 0.96
CA ALA A 48 -16.45 -12.24 -0.21
C ALA A 48 -15.58 -13.43 0.19
N ASP A 49 -15.77 -14.57 -0.50
CA ASP A 49 -14.89 -15.72 -0.32
C ASP A 49 -13.50 -15.43 -0.86
N GLU A 50 -12.48 -15.97 -0.19
CA GLU A 50 -11.09 -15.88 -0.63
C GLU A 50 -10.84 -16.69 -1.90
N ASN A 51 -9.98 -16.15 -2.79
CA ASN A 51 -9.49 -16.86 -3.95
C ASN A 51 -8.00 -16.61 -4.19
N ARG A 52 -7.17 -17.63 -3.91
CA ARG A 52 -5.71 -17.61 -4.09
C ARG A 52 -5.26 -17.95 -5.52
N ASP A 53 -6.18 -18.30 -6.42
CA ASP A 53 -5.84 -18.74 -7.77
C ASP A 53 -5.02 -17.68 -8.52
N GLY A 54 -3.93 -18.14 -9.13
CA GLY A 54 -3.03 -17.26 -9.89
C GLY A 54 -2.18 -16.30 -9.06
N TYR A 55 -2.21 -16.38 -7.72
CA TYR A 55 -1.32 -15.54 -6.91
C TYR A 55 0.15 -15.80 -7.23
N ALA A 56 0.86 -14.71 -7.43
CA ALA A 56 2.31 -14.70 -7.42
C ALA A 56 2.79 -13.38 -6.82
N ARG A 57 3.71 -13.45 -5.84
CA ARG A 57 4.26 -12.26 -5.18
C ARG A 57 4.79 -11.21 -6.19
N ALA A 58 5.37 -11.66 -7.30
CA ALA A 58 5.88 -10.80 -8.36
C ALA A 58 4.82 -9.97 -9.09
N ARG A 59 3.52 -10.29 -8.91
CA ARG A 59 2.43 -9.47 -9.46
C ARG A 59 2.24 -8.15 -8.70
N PHE A 60 2.81 -8.05 -7.50
CA PHE A 60 2.91 -6.82 -6.72
C PHE A 60 4.36 -6.32 -6.78
N ARG A 61 4.64 -5.35 -7.66
CA ARG A 61 5.96 -4.72 -7.71
C ARG A 61 6.16 -3.86 -6.47
N HIS A 62 7.06 -4.27 -5.61
CA HIS A 62 7.44 -3.62 -4.36
C HIS A 62 8.96 -3.69 -4.26
N TRP A 63 9.46 -3.06 -3.60
CA TRP A 63 9.95 -1.80 -3.18
C TRP A 63 10.39 -0.97 -4.40
N ASN A 64 9.55 -0.10 -4.90
CA ASN A 64 9.87 0.79 -5.99
C ASN A 64 10.73 1.98 -5.49
N ALA A 65 10.99 2.97 -6.36
CA ALA A 65 11.90 4.07 -6.09
C ALA A 65 11.51 5.03 -4.95
N GLY A 66 10.52 4.69 -4.12
CA GLY A 66 10.07 5.54 -3.03
C GLY A 66 9.42 6.85 -3.48
N ALA A 67 9.02 7.69 -2.51
CA ALA A 67 8.39 8.98 -2.78
C ALA A 67 9.40 10.12 -2.97
N LYS A 68 10.64 9.95 -2.49
CA LYS A 68 11.70 10.96 -2.55
C LYS A 68 12.78 10.58 -3.55
N ALA A 69 13.34 11.56 -4.25
CA ALA A 69 14.45 11.35 -5.19
C ALA A 69 15.82 11.30 -4.45
N ASP A 70 15.90 10.57 -3.34
CA ASP A 70 17.10 10.46 -2.50
C ASP A 70 17.81 9.11 -2.61
N GLY A 71 17.29 8.22 -3.45
CA GLY A 71 17.82 6.87 -3.68
C GLY A 71 17.30 5.83 -2.70
N CYS A 72 16.39 6.19 -1.79
CA CYS A 72 15.66 5.25 -0.95
C CYS A 72 14.52 4.60 -1.73
N ASP A 73 14.31 3.30 -1.53
CA ASP A 73 13.10 2.63 -1.94
C ASP A 73 12.00 2.79 -0.87
N THR A 74 10.78 2.37 -1.19
CA THR A 74 9.64 2.46 -0.28
C THR A 74 9.92 1.77 1.07
N GLY A 75 10.57 0.60 1.06
CA GLY A 75 10.91 -0.12 2.30
C GLY A 75 11.88 0.66 3.18
N ALA A 76 12.89 1.29 2.57
CA ALA A 76 13.84 2.13 3.27
C ALA A 76 13.17 3.40 3.84
N GLU A 77 12.24 4.02 3.10
CA GLU A 77 11.48 5.17 3.61
C GLU A 77 10.64 4.82 4.83
N VAL A 78 10.00 3.64 4.85
CA VAL A 78 9.26 3.16 6.04
C VAL A 78 10.20 2.98 7.23
N LEU A 79 11.35 2.32 7.04
CA LEU A 79 12.33 2.14 8.11
C LEU A 79 12.81 3.47 8.67
N ILE A 80 13.08 4.47 7.82
CA ILE A 80 13.49 5.80 8.27
C ILE A 80 12.37 6.51 9.04
N ALA A 81 11.12 6.40 8.55
CA ALA A 81 9.98 7.08 9.15
C ALA A 81 9.54 6.49 10.50
N GLU A 82 9.71 5.17 10.70
CA GLU A 82 9.25 4.47 11.90
C GLU A 82 10.35 4.26 12.96
N ALA A 83 11.56 4.77 12.73
CA ALA A 83 12.62 4.70 13.72
C ALA A 83 12.24 5.48 14.97
N SER A 84 12.35 4.86 16.15
CA SER A 84 12.23 5.52 17.46
C SER A 84 13.45 6.40 17.77
N GLU A 85 14.64 5.94 17.34
CA GLU A 85 15.87 6.73 17.29
C GLU A 85 16.36 6.80 15.86
N ALA A 86 16.54 8.02 15.34
CA ALA A 86 16.83 8.26 13.93
C ALA A 86 18.11 7.57 13.43
N PRO A 87 18.07 6.81 12.36
CA PRO A 87 19.27 6.21 11.77
C PRO A 87 20.09 7.23 11.00
N THR A 88 21.35 6.91 10.75
CA THR A 88 22.18 7.63 9.79
C THR A 88 21.94 7.09 8.39
N VAL A 89 21.55 7.97 7.45
CA VAL A 89 21.36 7.64 6.04
C VAL A 89 22.48 8.26 5.20
N ARG A 90 23.18 7.48 4.38
CA ARG A 90 24.30 7.95 3.55
C ARG A 90 24.25 7.39 2.13
N GLY A 91 24.78 8.14 1.18
CA GLY A 91 24.92 7.74 -0.22
C GLY A 91 23.58 7.39 -0.85
N ARG A 92 23.48 6.23 -1.50
CA ARG A 92 22.25 5.72 -2.11
C ARG A 92 21.41 4.95 -1.08
N CYS A 93 20.93 5.68 -0.04
CA CYS A 93 20.08 5.13 1.02
C CYS A 93 20.69 4.00 1.87
N ARG A 94 21.96 4.11 2.23
CA ARG A 94 22.56 3.20 3.21
C ARG A 94 22.15 3.60 4.62
N ILE A 95 21.26 2.83 5.24
CA ILE A 95 20.78 3.02 6.61
C ILE A 95 21.74 2.33 7.58
N THR A 96 22.19 3.05 8.63
CA THR A 96 23.07 2.52 9.68
C THR A 96 22.69 3.09 11.05
N GLY A 97 22.83 2.28 12.12
CA GLY A 97 22.35 2.64 13.45
C GLY A 97 20.84 2.74 13.48
N GLY A 98 20.33 3.55 14.41
CA GLY A 98 18.90 3.72 14.64
C GLY A 98 18.30 2.63 15.52
N GLU A 99 17.15 2.95 16.11
CA GLU A 99 16.38 2.02 16.95
C GLU A 99 14.93 2.00 16.48
N TRP A 100 14.26 0.85 16.63
CA TRP A 100 12.87 0.61 16.25
C TRP A 100 12.15 -0.17 17.33
N LEU A 101 10.89 0.18 17.55
CA LEU A 101 9.99 -0.63 18.37
C LEU A 101 9.04 -1.43 17.44
N SER A 102 9.23 -2.74 17.37
CA SER A 102 8.27 -3.64 16.72
C SER A 102 7.04 -3.79 17.61
N TYR A 103 5.94 -3.16 17.24
CA TYR A 103 4.73 -3.21 18.07
C TYR A 103 4.03 -4.57 18.06
N PHE A 104 4.31 -5.46 17.10
CA PHE A 104 3.75 -6.81 17.07
C PHE A 104 4.17 -7.65 18.28
N ASP A 105 5.39 -7.46 18.75
CA ASP A 105 5.99 -8.27 19.83
C ASP A 105 6.66 -7.42 20.92
N ALA A 106 6.46 -6.10 20.89
CA ALA A 106 7.04 -5.12 21.80
C ALA A 106 8.57 -5.24 21.93
N GLN A 107 9.27 -5.61 20.84
CA GLN A 107 10.72 -5.72 20.83
C GLN A 107 11.36 -4.43 20.33
N GLU A 108 12.31 -3.92 21.12
CA GLU A 108 13.24 -2.88 20.66
C GLU A 108 14.35 -3.55 19.84
N VAL A 109 14.69 -2.95 18.70
CA VAL A 109 15.66 -3.49 17.75
C VAL A 109 16.63 -2.39 17.34
N GLU A 110 17.90 -2.59 17.65
CA GLU A 110 18.99 -1.76 17.17
C GLU A 110 19.41 -2.19 15.76
N GLY A 111 19.42 -1.24 14.83
CA GLY A 111 19.74 -1.44 13.43
C GLY A 111 18.72 -2.29 12.66
N THR A 112 18.87 -2.36 11.34
CA THR A 112 17.84 -2.92 10.44
C THR A 112 17.88 -4.43 10.24
N ARG A 113 18.96 -5.13 10.69
CA ARG A 113 19.20 -6.55 10.34
C ARG A 113 18.13 -7.54 10.80
N LYS A 114 17.37 -7.22 11.84
CA LYS A 114 16.33 -8.07 12.42
C LYS A 114 14.92 -7.54 12.13
N LEU A 115 14.81 -6.52 11.29
CA LEU A 115 13.57 -5.91 10.88
C LEU A 115 13.20 -6.32 9.46
N ASP A 116 11.90 -6.43 9.23
CA ASP A 116 11.28 -6.47 7.91
C ASP A 116 10.25 -5.33 7.85
N VAL A 117 10.02 -4.79 6.67
CA VAL A 117 8.84 -3.96 6.41
C VAL A 117 7.72 -4.88 5.96
N ALA A 118 6.67 -4.91 6.75
CA ALA A 118 5.51 -5.75 6.52
C ALA A 118 4.36 -4.93 5.91
N HIS A 119 3.73 -5.43 4.83
CA HIS A 119 2.40 -4.98 4.47
C HIS A 119 1.45 -5.40 5.60
N LEU A 120 0.68 -4.48 6.15
CA LEU A 120 -0.21 -4.79 7.27
C LEU A 120 -1.24 -5.85 6.87
N VAL A 121 -1.96 -5.65 5.78
CA VAL A 121 -2.67 -6.71 5.08
C VAL A 121 -1.70 -7.32 4.06
N PRO A 122 -1.27 -8.58 4.23
CA PRO A 122 -0.26 -9.21 3.38
C PRO A 122 -0.63 -9.20 1.90
N LEU A 123 0.36 -9.20 0.99
CA LEU A 123 0.11 -9.18 -0.46
C LEU A 123 -0.74 -10.36 -0.94
N ALA A 124 -0.56 -11.53 -0.33
CA ALA A 124 -1.33 -12.71 -0.67
C ALA A 124 -2.77 -12.59 -0.15
N GLU A 125 -2.93 -12.06 1.05
CA GLU A 125 -4.23 -11.76 1.64
C GLU A 125 -4.99 -10.68 0.83
N ALA A 126 -4.31 -9.61 0.43
CA ALA A 126 -4.91 -8.62 -0.44
C ALA A 126 -5.35 -9.22 -1.79
N TRP A 127 -4.57 -10.17 -2.34
CA TRP A 127 -4.94 -10.89 -3.56
C TRP A 127 -6.25 -11.65 -3.38
N ASP A 128 -6.38 -12.42 -2.30
CA ASP A 128 -7.56 -13.21 -1.97
C ASP A 128 -8.79 -12.32 -1.75
N SER A 129 -8.56 -11.14 -1.19
CA SER A 129 -9.56 -10.13 -0.86
C SER A 129 -9.98 -9.23 -2.03
N GLY A 130 -9.58 -9.55 -3.28
CA GLY A 130 -10.01 -8.83 -4.48
C GLY A 130 -8.90 -8.14 -5.28
N ALA A 131 -7.66 -8.02 -4.79
CA ALA A 131 -6.58 -7.44 -5.57
C ALA A 131 -6.16 -8.29 -6.79
N SER A 132 -6.63 -9.53 -6.90
CA SER A 132 -6.54 -10.37 -8.11
C SER A 132 -7.11 -9.66 -9.34
N GLU A 133 -8.21 -8.92 -9.18
CA GLU A 133 -8.91 -8.20 -10.24
C GLU A 133 -8.30 -6.82 -10.56
N TRP A 134 -7.35 -6.35 -9.76
CA TRP A 134 -6.78 -5.04 -9.97
C TRP A 134 -5.83 -4.99 -11.16
N SER A 135 -5.65 -3.79 -11.73
CA SER A 135 -4.56 -3.53 -12.68
C SER A 135 -3.19 -3.71 -12.00
N ALA A 136 -2.15 -3.99 -12.79
CA ALA A 136 -0.79 -4.08 -12.27
C ALA A 136 -0.34 -2.78 -11.58
N ALA A 137 -0.75 -1.63 -12.10
CA ALA A 137 -0.45 -0.33 -11.50
C ALA A 137 -1.11 -0.15 -10.12
N ARG A 138 -2.38 -0.59 -9.94
CA ARG A 138 -3.06 -0.54 -8.64
C ARG A 138 -2.40 -1.48 -7.63
N ARG A 139 -2.00 -2.68 -8.03
CA ARG A 139 -1.23 -3.60 -7.17
C ARG A 139 0.14 -3.03 -6.79
N GLU A 140 0.84 -2.37 -7.71
CA GLU A 140 2.10 -1.68 -7.40
C GLU A 140 1.87 -0.52 -6.41
N ALA A 141 0.83 0.29 -6.60
CA ALA A 141 0.47 1.38 -5.70
C ALA A 141 0.15 0.87 -4.28
N TYR A 142 -0.60 -0.24 -4.16
CA TYR A 142 -0.86 -0.91 -2.89
C TYR A 142 0.42 -1.37 -2.20
N ALA A 143 1.28 -2.03 -2.95
CA ALA A 143 2.52 -2.61 -2.41
C ALA A 143 3.54 -1.55 -1.94
N ASN A 144 3.36 -0.29 -2.35
CA ASN A 144 4.25 0.82 -2.04
C ASN A 144 3.50 2.00 -1.38
N ASP A 145 2.41 1.70 -0.64
CA ASP A 145 1.52 2.72 -0.07
C ASP A 145 2.15 3.45 1.12
N LEU A 146 2.83 4.54 0.84
CA LEU A 146 3.31 5.51 1.83
C LEU A 146 2.25 6.56 2.24
N GLY A 147 1.06 6.52 1.62
CA GLY A 147 -0.02 7.47 1.88
C GLY A 147 -0.81 7.19 3.17
N ALA A 148 -0.59 6.04 3.80
CA ALA A 148 -1.15 5.71 5.11
C ALA A 148 -0.09 5.03 5.98
N PRO A 149 0.24 5.57 7.16
CA PRO A 149 1.27 5.01 8.03
C PRO A 149 1.01 3.56 8.46
N ALA A 150 -0.25 3.14 8.45
CA ALA A 150 -0.65 1.78 8.81
C ALA A 150 -0.50 0.75 7.67
N SER A 151 -0.32 1.17 6.41
CA SER A 151 -0.26 0.23 5.28
C SER A 151 1.02 -0.61 5.28
N LEU A 152 2.13 -0.02 5.72
CA LEU A 152 3.46 -0.63 5.79
C LEU A 152 4.05 -0.35 7.17
N VAL A 153 4.57 -1.39 7.83
CA VAL A 153 5.07 -1.27 9.20
C VAL A 153 6.40 -2.01 9.39
N ALA A 154 7.33 -1.39 10.13
CA ALA A 154 8.58 -2.03 10.52
C ALA A 154 8.33 -2.96 11.73
N VAL A 155 8.63 -4.23 11.55
CA VAL A 155 8.43 -5.26 12.58
C VAL A 155 9.60 -6.23 12.64
N THR A 156 9.72 -7.01 13.72
CA THR A 156 10.75 -8.04 13.76
C THR A 156 10.54 -9.06 12.64
N SER A 157 11.63 -9.45 11.96
CA SER A 157 11.59 -10.49 10.92
C SER A 157 11.02 -11.81 11.43
N ARG A 158 11.11 -12.07 12.74
CA ARG A 158 10.54 -13.26 13.37
C ARG A 158 9.01 -13.22 13.35
N THR A 159 8.40 -12.15 13.80
CA THR A 159 6.93 -12.02 13.83
C THR A 159 6.36 -11.86 12.43
N HIS A 160 7.06 -11.15 11.53
CA HIS A 160 6.68 -11.07 10.13
C HIS A 160 6.58 -12.46 9.48
N ARG A 161 7.60 -13.31 9.66
CA ARG A 161 7.57 -14.71 9.15
C ARG A 161 6.52 -15.58 9.83
N ALA A 162 6.31 -15.43 11.15
CA ALA A 162 5.28 -16.19 11.88
C ALA A 162 3.87 -15.86 11.41
N ARG A 163 3.60 -14.58 11.09
CA ARG A 163 2.35 -14.14 10.50
C ARG A 163 2.19 -14.71 9.08
N GLY A 164 3.19 -14.53 8.23
CA GLY A 164 3.11 -14.92 6.83
C GLY A 164 1.98 -14.19 6.10
N ALA A 165 1.07 -14.96 5.47
CA ALA A 165 -0.10 -14.44 4.75
C ALA A 165 -1.41 -14.54 5.56
N LYS A 166 -1.34 -14.85 6.85
CA LYS A 166 -2.52 -15.08 7.69
C LYS A 166 -3.25 -13.77 8.00
N ASP A 167 -4.57 -13.85 8.02
CA ASP A 167 -5.52 -12.84 8.48
C ASP A 167 -5.72 -12.88 10.00
N PRO A 168 -6.54 -11.99 10.60
CA PRO A 168 -6.83 -11.96 12.03
C PRO A 168 -7.57 -13.17 12.59
N SER A 169 -8.18 -14.03 11.77
CA SER A 169 -8.80 -15.28 12.22
C SER A 169 -7.76 -16.36 12.53
N HIS A 170 -6.58 -16.27 11.91
CA HIS A 170 -5.50 -17.26 12.00
C HIS A 170 -4.25 -16.75 12.71
N TRP A 171 -4.08 -15.44 12.86
CA TRP A 171 -2.93 -14.87 13.54
C TRP A 171 -3.22 -13.48 14.11
N LEU A 172 -2.73 -13.26 15.30
CA LEU A 172 -2.67 -11.95 15.96
C LEU A 172 -1.25 -11.68 16.45
N PRO A 173 -0.85 -10.41 16.62
CA PRO A 173 0.39 -10.05 17.28
C PRO A 173 0.55 -10.79 18.61
N PRO A 174 1.74 -11.35 18.93
CA PRO A 174 1.97 -12.04 20.20
C PRO A 174 1.84 -11.08 21.40
N GLN A 175 1.93 -9.78 21.19
CA GLN A 175 1.72 -8.76 22.21
C GLN A 175 0.24 -8.39 22.32
N PRO A 176 -0.48 -8.76 23.39
CA PRO A 176 -1.92 -8.51 23.49
C PRO A 176 -2.30 -7.02 23.46
N SER A 177 -1.46 -6.13 23.98
CA SER A 177 -1.72 -4.67 23.93
C SER A 177 -1.68 -4.10 22.51
N ALA A 178 -1.13 -4.83 21.55
CA ALA A 178 -1.10 -4.46 20.14
C ALA A 178 -2.41 -4.79 19.41
N HIS A 179 -3.27 -5.65 19.95
CA HIS A 179 -4.42 -6.19 19.21
C HIS A 179 -5.37 -5.09 18.72
N CYS A 180 -5.77 -4.15 19.57
CA CYS A 180 -6.68 -3.09 19.14
C CYS A 180 -6.08 -2.23 18.03
N ARG A 181 -4.78 -1.90 18.13
CA ARG A 181 -4.05 -1.19 17.09
C ARG A 181 -4.00 -2.00 15.80
N TYR A 182 -3.54 -3.24 15.88
CA TYR A 182 -3.40 -4.13 14.72
C TYR A 182 -4.72 -4.30 13.96
N VAL A 183 -5.83 -4.61 14.68
CA VAL A 183 -7.14 -4.83 14.06
C VAL A 183 -7.69 -3.53 13.47
N SER A 184 -7.53 -2.39 14.14
CA SER A 184 -7.99 -1.11 13.60
C SER A 184 -7.21 -0.68 12.34
N GLU A 185 -5.91 -0.91 12.31
CA GLU A 185 -5.05 -0.64 11.14
C GLU A 185 -5.35 -1.61 9.99
N TRP A 186 -5.64 -2.89 10.30
CA TRP A 186 -6.09 -3.88 9.34
C TRP A 186 -7.38 -3.46 8.64
N VAL A 187 -8.40 -3.12 9.42
CA VAL A 187 -9.69 -2.63 8.91
C VAL A 187 -9.52 -1.33 8.11
N ALA A 188 -8.69 -0.40 8.60
CA ALA A 188 -8.39 0.83 7.87
C ALA A 188 -7.76 0.55 6.51
N THR A 189 -6.82 -0.42 6.43
CA THR A 189 -6.17 -0.80 5.18
C THR A 189 -7.14 -1.47 4.22
N LYS A 190 -8.00 -2.38 4.69
CA LYS A 190 -9.05 -2.99 3.84
C LYS A 190 -10.00 -1.94 3.28
N LEU A 191 -10.51 -1.04 4.11
CA LEU A 191 -11.40 0.04 3.67
C LEU A 191 -10.70 1.06 2.73
N ARG A 192 -9.44 1.35 3.00
CA ARG A 192 -8.64 2.24 2.13
C ARG A 192 -8.54 1.72 0.71
N TRP A 193 -8.36 0.42 0.54
CA TRP A 193 -8.11 -0.22 -0.73
C TRP A 193 -9.32 -0.96 -1.33
N ASP A 194 -10.48 -0.87 -0.66
CA ASP A 194 -11.72 -1.57 -1.06
C ASP A 194 -11.50 -3.09 -1.17
N LEU A 195 -10.86 -3.66 -0.15
CA LEU A 195 -10.64 -5.10 -0.01
C LEU A 195 -11.78 -5.74 0.76
N ALA A 196 -12.21 -6.91 0.30
CA ALA A 196 -13.19 -7.73 0.99
C ALA A 196 -12.57 -8.51 2.15
N ALA A 197 -13.39 -9.18 2.94
CA ALA A 197 -13.01 -10.16 3.94
C ALA A 197 -13.91 -11.38 3.85
N ASP A 198 -13.36 -12.57 4.12
CA ASP A 198 -14.17 -13.78 4.21
C ASP A 198 -14.98 -13.84 5.52
N PRO A 199 -15.95 -14.76 5.65
CA PRO A 199 -16.76 -14.86 6.85
C PRO A 199 -15.95 -15.10 8.13
N ALA A 200 -14.88 -15.89 8.10
CA ALA A 200 -14.07 -16.20 9.28
C ALA A 200 -13.26 -14.98 9.72
N GLU A 201 -12.71 -14.24 8.77
CA GLU A 201 -12.03 -12.96 9.03
C GLU A 201 -13.01 -11.94 9.62
N LEU A 202 -14.21 -11.77 9.03
CA LEU A 202 -15.24 -10.86 9.53
C LEU A 202 -15.67 -11.20 10.97
N ASP A 203 -15.84 -12.49 11.28
CA ASP A 203 -16.18 -12.95 12.63
C ASP A 203 -15.06 -12.60 13.62
N ALA A 204 -13.81 -12.84 13.25
CA ALA A 204 -12.65 -12.47 14.06
C ALA A 204 -12.56 -10.97 14.30
N LEU A 205 -12.75 -10.14 13.27
CA LEU A 205 -12.78 -8.68 13.39
C LEU A 205 -13.95 -8.20 14.26
N ALA A 206 -15.13 -8.83 14.14
CA ALA A 206 -16.31 -8.49 14.91
C ALA A 206 -16.14 -8.74 16.41
N VAL A 207 -15.37 -9.75 16.82
CA VAL A 207 -15.01 -9.97 18.23
C VAL A 207 -14.32 -8.73 18.83
N PHE A 208 -13.40 -8.11 18.12
CA PHE A 208 -12.73 -6.89 18.56
C PHE A 208 -13.64 -5.67 18.43
N GLY A 209 -14.43 -5.59 17.35
CA GLY A 209 -15.37 -4.51 17.08
C GLY A 209 -16.53 -4.44 18.09
N SER A 210 -16.95 -5.57 18.66
CA SER A 210 -17.97 -5.62 19.71
C SER A 210 -17.38 -5.59 21.13
N GLY A 211 -16.10 -5.97 21.28
CA GLY A 211 -15.39 -6.12 22.55
C GLY A 211 -14.63 -4.88 23.02
N GLN A 212 -13.47 -5.14 23.61
CA GLN A 212 -12.63 -4.11 24.24
C GLN A 212 -12.13 -3.01 23.28
N CYS A 213 -12.03 -3.32 21.98
CA CYS A 213 -11.53 -2.39 20.97
C CYS A 213 -12.63 -1.60 20.25
N LYS A 214 -13.90 -1.77 20.61
CA LYS A 214 -15.07 -1.22 19.89
C LYS A 214 -15.02 0.30 19.65
N ARG A 215 -14.38 1.06 20.53
CA ARG A 215 -14.21 2.52 20.43
C ARG A 215 -12.86 2.93 19.84
N THR A 216 -12.02 1.98 19.45
CA THR A 216 -10.76 2.30 18.78
C THR A 216 -11.07 3.06 17.49
N VAL A 217 -10.34 4.14 17.26
CA VAL A 217 -10.52 4.99 16.08
C VAL A 217 -9.93 4.30 14.86
N VAL A 218 -10.73 4.16 13.82
CA VAL A 218 -10.31 3.76 12.48
C VAL A 218 -10.30 5.00 11.60
N ARG A 219 -9.16 5.29 10.99
CA ARG A 219 -8.99 6.44 10.09
C ARG A 219 -8.38 5.97 8.79
N TYR A 220 -9.02 6.31 7.68
CA TYR A 220 -8.51 5.96 6.34
C TYR A 220 -8.92 7.01 5.31
N GLN A 221 -8.22 7.01 4.20
CA GLN A 221 -8.53 7.77 2.99
C GLN A 221 -8.60 6.78 1.85
N ALA A 222 -9.77 6.65 1.21
CA ALA A 222 -9.97 5.67 0.14
C ALA A 222 -9.07 5.99 -1.08
N VAL A 223 -8.46 4.97 -1.67
CA VAL A 223 -7.72 5.01 -2.93
C VAL A 223 -8.62 4.48 -4.03
N ARG A 224 -8.98 5.35 -4.99
CA ARG A 224 -9.86 5.02 -6.12
C ARG A 224 -9.05 4.71 -7.38
#